data_f58406ad69304403ab93c8ee7dd6e25b
#
_entry.id   f58406ad69304403ab93c8ee7dd6e25b
#
_cell.length_a   1.000
_cell.length_b   1.000
_cell.length_c   1.000
_cell.angle_alpha   90.00
_cell.angle_beta   90.00
_cell.angle_gamma   90.00
#
_symmetry.space_group_name_H-M   'P 1'
#
loop_
_entity.id
_entity.type
_entity.pdbx_description
1 polymer ?
#
loop_
_entity_poly.entity_id
_entity_poly.type
_entity_poly.pdbx_seq_one_letter_code
_entity_poly.pdbx_strand_id
1 'polypeptide(L)'
;MIFMSAMRLWPLLTALLTMTSPAIASPPLGESAAVLTENVTARLVAERAEVSPGTAVDLALIFDIRAGWHTYWRNPGDSGEPPRLAWQLPVGVTTGPIRWPYPALIRVGPLANYGYSGRVEHLVELQVPEDWPPGTAIDIAADASWLVCETHCIPEHGRFQLRLATSASASDEVS
;
A
#
# COMPACT_ATOMS: atom_id res chain seq x y z
N MET A 1 46.27 45.90 -53.68
CA MET A 1 45.98 45.66 -52.30
C MET A 1 44.68 44.79 -52.24
N ILE A 2 44.88 43.49 -52.07
CA ILE A 2 43.76 42.50 -52.08
C ILE A 2 43.53 42.06 -50.63
N PHE A 3 42.37 42.42 -50.08
CA PHE A 3 41.97 41.93 -48.74
C PHE A 3 41.30 40.57 -48.87
N MET A 4 41.96 39.53 -48.42
CA MET A 4 41.38 38.20 -48.23
C MET A 4 40.58 38.18 -46.91
N SER A 5 39.29 38.04 -47.02
CA SER A 5 38.38 37.89 -45.88
C SER A 5 38.35 36.38 -45.48
N ALA A 6 38.88 36.06 -44.32
CA ALA A 6 38.84 34.69 -43.77
C ALA A 6 37.49 34.37 -43.13
N MET A 7 36.73 33.51 -43.80
CA MET A 7 35.41 33.02 -43.31
C MET A 7 35.68 31.94 -42.22
N ARG A 8 35.39 32.25 -40.96
CA ARG A 8 35.47 31.30 -39.80
C ARG A 8 34.24 30.39 -39.80
N LEU A 9 34.45 29.15 -40.13
CA LEU A 9 33.48 28.06 -39.95
C LEU A 9 33.36 27.72 -38.44
N TRP A 10 32.20 27.98 -37.86
CA TRP A 10 31.88 27.60 -36.48
C TRP A 10 31.21 26.23 -36.51
N PRO A 11 31.73 25.18 -35.81
CA PRO A 11 31.08 23.90 -35.78
C PRO A 11 29.86 23.96 -34.91
N LEU A 12 28.67 23.68 -35.47
CA LEU A 12 27.43 23.45 -34.73
C LEU A 12 27.53 22.11 -34.01
N LEU A 13 27.79 22.19 -32.70
CA LEU A 13 27.75 21.02 -31.80
C LEU A 13 26.29 20.72 -31.49
N THR A 14 25.70 19.73 -32.21
CA THR A 14 24.37 19.21 -31.93
C THR A 14 24.45 18.31 -30.69
N ALA A 15 24.07 18.85 -29.54
CA ALA A 15 23.87 18.06 -28.29
C ALA A 15 22.65 17.16 -28.43
N LEU A 16 22.89 15.84 -28.57
CA LEU A 16 21.84 14.83 -28.54
C LEU A 16 21.34 14.67 -27.09
N LEU A 17 20.20 15.25 -26.78
CA LEU A 17 19.54 15.10 -25.47
C LEU A 17 18.92 13.71 -25.39
N THR A 18 19.60 12.76 -24.75
CA THR A 18 19.04 11.42 -24.46
C THR A 18 17.99 11.55 -23.36
N MET A 19 16.73 11.47 -23.74
CA MET A 19 15.62 11.36 -22.76
C MET A 19 15.66 9.96 -22.13
N THR A 20 16.23 9.86 -20.94
CA THR A 20 16.09 8.67 -20.09
C THR A 20 14.70 8.66 -19.48
N SER A 21 13.81 7.79 -19.99
CA SER A 21 12.52 7.53 -19.33
C SER A 21 12.79 6.94 -17.94
N PRO A 22 12.10 7.43 -16.88
CA PRO A 22 12.21 6.80 -15.57
C PRO A 22 11.66 5.38 -15.66
N ALA A 23 12.44 4.40 -15.25
CA ALA A 23 11.98 3.03 -15.10
C ALA A 23 10.96 3.00 -13.96
N ILE A 24 9.73 2.60 -14.24
CA ILE A 24 8.73 2.34 -13.20
C ILE A 24 9.17 1.08 -12.47
N ALA A 25 9.66 1.26 -11.24
CA ALA A 25 10.04 0.14 -10.39
C ALA A 25 8.81 -0.73 -10.08
N SER A 26 8.96 -2.05 -10.18
CA SER A 26 7.90 -2.98 -9.76
C SER A 26 7.64 -2.84 -8.26
N PRO A 27 6.37 -3.03 -7.80
CA PRO A 27 6.05 -3.04 -6.39
C PRO A 27 6.91 -4.05 -5.60
N PRO A 28 7.23 -3.78 -4.33
CA PRO A 28 7.94 -4.73 -3.48
C PRO A 28 7.16 -6.04 -3.31
N LEU A 29 7.89 -7.14 -3.07
CA LEU A 29 7.29 -8.46 -2.89
C LEU A 29 6.81 -8.65 -1.44
N GLY A 30 5.53 -8.95 -1.27
CA GLY A 30 4.91 -9.28 0.01
C GLY A 30 4.71 -8.12 0.99
N GLU A 31 5.33 -6.96 0.77
CA GLU A 31 5.18 -5.80 1.65
C GLU A 31 5.25 -4.51 0.83
N SER A 32 4.42 -3.51 1.18
CA SER A 32 4.48 -2.19 0.58
C SER A 32 5.61 -1.34 1.16
N ALA A 33 6.01 -0.28 0.45
CA ALA A 33 6.73 0.81 1.09
C ALA A 33 5.90 1.39 2.25
N ALA A 34 6.59 1.84 3.30
CA ALA A 34 5.93 2.52 4.41
C ALA A 34 5.41 3.89 3.97
N VAL A 35 4.18 4.20 4.34
CA VAL A 35 3.58 5.53 4.24
C VAL A 35 3.75 6.22 5.57
N LEU A 36 4.50 7.32 5.58
CA LEU A 36 4.74 8.12 6.78
C LEU A 36 3.85 9.36 6.72
N THR A 37 2.90 9.44 7.65
CA THR A 37 2.13 10.65 7.91
C THR A 37 2.62 11.32 9.18
N GLU A 38 1.97 12.36 9.65
CA GLU A 38 2.40 13.06 10.86
C GLU A 38 2.29 12.20 12.12
N ASN A 39 1.23 11.37 12.19
CA ASN A 39 0.88 10.67 13.42
C ASN A 39 0.80 9.14 13.26
N VAL A 40 0.89 8.61 12.03
CA VAL A 40 0.84 7.19 11.75
C VAL A 40 1.91 6.80 10.74
N THR A 41 2.67 5.74 11.04
CA THR A 41 3.42 5.02 10.01
C THR A 41 2.60 3.81 9.60
N ALA A 42 2.20 3.76 8.33
CA ALA A 42 1.32 2.72 7.82
C ALA A 42 2.02 1.84 6.78
N ARG A 43 1.72 0.53 6.78
CA ARG A 43 2.23 -0.46 5.80
C ARG A 43 1.16 -1.48 5.49
N LEU A 44 1.18 -1.99 4.25
CA LEU A 44 0.40 -3.16 3.85
C LEU A 44 1.35 -4.34 3.67
N VAL A 45 1.10 -5.44 4.39
CA VAL A 45 1.97 -6.62 4.45
C VAL A 45 1.13 -7.85 4.18
N ALA A 46 1.62 -8.76 3.35
CA ALA A 46 1.02 -10.08 3.18
C ALA A 46 1.61 -11.07 4.17
N GLU A 47 0.79 -12.00 4.67
CA GLU A 47 1.21 -13.12 5.52
C GLU A 47 2.36 -13.92 4.87
N ARG A 48 2.32 -14.06 3.54
CA ARG A 48 3.34 -14.69 2.72
C ARG A 48 3.48 -13.98 1.38
N ALA A 49 4.70 -13.93 0.87
CA ALA A 49 5.02 -13.25 -0.40
C ALA A 49 4.67 -14.10 -1.63
N GLU A 50 4.40 -15.41 -1.45
CA GLU A 50 4.05 -16.35 -2.50
C GLU A 50 2.72 -17.04 -2.18
N VAL A 51 1.86 -17.18 -3.19
CA VAL A 51 0.53 -17.78 -3.08
C VAL A 51 0.29 -18.75 -4.23
N SER A 52 -0.66 -19.68 -4.05
CA SER A 52 -1.09 -20.58 -5.12
C SER A 52 -2.45 -20.14 -5.68
N PRO A 53 -2.74 -20.39 -6.98
CA PRO A 53 -4.08 -20.27 -7.50
C PRO A 53 -5.11 -21.02 -6.64
N GLY A 54 -6.31 -20.47 -6.50
CA GLY A 54 -7.37 -21.06 -5.68
C GLY A 54 -7.20 -20.89 -4.17
N THR A 55 -6.15 -20.23 -3.68
CA THR A 55 -5.91 -20.07 -2.24
C THR A 55 -6.21 -18.65 -1.73
N ALA A 56 -6.41 -18.55 -0.41
CA ALA A 56 -6.49 -17.28 0.29
C ALA A 56 -5.17 -16.92 0.98
N VAL A 57 -4.92 -15.62 1.15
CA VAL A 57 -3.81 -15.08 1.94
C VAL A 57 -4.27 -13.87 2.73
N ASP A 58 -3.80 -13.73 3.96
CA ASP A 58 -4.08 -12.55 4.76
C ASP A 58 -3.17 -11.38 4.39
N LEU A 59 -3.78 -10.23 4.20
CA LEU A 59 -3.12 -8.94 4.13
C LEU A 59 -3.37 -8.18 5.42
N ALA A 60 -2.33 -7.59 6.01
CA ALA A 60 -2.40 -6.74 7.19
C ALA A 60 -2.13 -5.29 6.83
N LEU A 61 -3.11 -4.40 7.02
CA LEU A 61 -2.84 -2.97 7.11
C LEU A 61 -2.38 -2.67 8.53
N ILE A 62 -1.09 -2.38 8.67
CA ILE A 62 -0.43 -2.16 9.95
C ILE A 62 -0.30 -0.67 10.18
N PHE A 63 -0.76 -0.20 11.33
CA PHE A 63 -0.53 1.15 11.81
C PHE A 63 0.38 1.12 13.04
N ASP A 64 1.48 1.88 12.98
CA ASP A 64 2.27 2.27 14.12
C ASP A 64 1.91 3.72 14.45
N ILE A 65 1.10 3.91 15.50
CA ILE A 65 0.46 5.17 15.88
C ILE A 65 1.36 5.90 16.88
N ARG A 66 1.57 7.19 16.66
CA ARG A 66 2.33 8.07 17.55
C ARG A 66 1.78 8.03 18.97
N ALA A 67 2.66 8.05 19.97
CA ALA A 67 2.26 8.08 21.39
C ALA A 67 1.34 9.28 21.69
N GLY A 68 0.25 9.01 22.43
CA GLY A 68 -0.80 9.98 22.74
C GLY A 68 -1.93 10.02 21.70
N TRP A 69 -1.69 9.53 20.48
CA TRP A 69 -2.67 9.49 19.41
C TRP A 69 -3.37 8.13 19.33
N HIS A 70 -4.57 8.10 18.69
CA HIS A 70 -5.36 6.89 18.49
C HIS A 70 -6.13 6.93 17.17
N THR A 71 -6.42 5.74 16.62
CA THR A 71 -7.32 5.51 15.50
C THR A 71 -8.56 4.79 16.00
N TYR A 72 -9.54 4.52 15.12
CA TYR A 72 -10.87 4.06 15.52
C TYR A 72 -11.18 2.63 15.08
N TRP A 73 -12.01 1.96 15.87
CA TRP A 73 -12.65 0.70 15.55
C TRP A 73 -13.84 0.92 14.61
N ARG A 74 -14.35 -0.18 14.01
CA ARG A 74 -15.52 -0.16 13.11
C ARG A 74 -16.76 0.54 13.69
N ASN A 75 -16.92 0.52 14.99
CA ASN A 75 -17.91 1.30 15.73
C ASN A 75 -17.14 2.22 16.68
N PRO A 76 -16.88 3.47 16.28
CA PRO A 76 -15.96 4.34 17.01
C PRO A 76 -16.51 4.86 18.34
N GLY A 77 -17.79 4.71 18.62
CA GLY A 77 -18.45 5.26 19.81
C GLY A 77 -19.00 6.66 19.59
N ASP A 78 -18.69 7.59 20.49
CA ASP A 78 -19.28 8.94 20.50
C ASP A 78 -18.71 9.85 19.41
N SER A 79 -17.51 9.55 18.90
CA SER A 79 -16.87 10.37 17.86
C SER A 79 -15.87 9.55 17.01
N GLY A 80 -15.40 10.14 15.90
CA GLY A 80 -14.41 9.56 15.03
C GLY A 80 -14.99 8.72 13.89
N GLU A 81 -14.11 8.19 13.03
CA GLU A 81 -14.45 7.31 11.91
C GLU A 81 -13.44 6.18 11.78
N PRO A 82 -13.90 4.96 11.42
CA PRO A 82 -13.01 3.84 11.19
C PRO A 82 -12.15 4.02 9.94
N PRO A 83 -10.97 3.40 9.87
CA PRO A 83 -10.20 3.27 8.64
C PRO A 83 -11.02 2.65 7.50
N ARG A 84 -10.78 3.13 6.28
CA ARG A 84 -11.38 2.63 5.04
C ARG A 84 -10.28 2.19 4.09
N LEU A 85 -10.54 1.15 3.32
CA LEU A 85 -9.68 0.63 2.27
C LEU A 85 -10.45 0.60 0.95
N ALA A 86 -9.87 1.17 -0.10
CA ALA A 86 -10.33 1.07 -1.47
C ALA A 86 -9.28 0.29 -2.27
N TRP A 87 -9.66 -0.90 -2.72
CA TRP A 87 -8.76 -1.83 -3.41
C TRP A 87 -8.73 -1.60 -4.91
N GLN A 88 -7.56 -1.77 -5.51
CA GLN A 88 -7.32 -1.87 -6.94
C GLN A 88 -6.64 -3.22 -7.18
N LEU A 89 -7.41 -4.18 -7.66
CA LEU A 89 -7.01 -5.57 -7.81
C LEU A 89 -7.13 -6.01 -9.26
N PRO A 90 -6.33 -6.97 -9.71
CA PRO A 90 -6.52 -7.62 -11.00
C PRO A 90 -7.87 -8.33 -11.06
N VAL A 91 -8.36 -8.53 -12.30
CA VAL A 91 -9.65 -9.21 -12.54
C VAL A 91 -9.64 -10.61 -11.92
N GLY A 92 -10.71 -10.95 -11.19
CA GLY A 92 -10.88 -12.23 -10.51
C GLY A 92 -10.33 -12.28 -9.08
N VAL A 93 -9.33 -11.46 -8.74
CA VAL A 93 -8.84 -11.34 -7.35
C VAL A 93 -9.83 -10.52 -6.53
N THR A 94 -10.19 -10.99 -5.35
CA THR A 94 -11.17 -10.32 -4.47
C THR A 94 -10.66 -10.20 -3.04
N THR A 95 -11.27 -9.31 -2.25
CA THR A 95 -10.99 -9.19 -0.83
C THR A 95 -12.24 -9.34 0.00
N GLY A 96 -12.09 -9.92 1.18
CA GLY A 96 -13.09 -9.92 2.24
C GLY A 96 -13.17 -8.58 2.99
N PRO A 97 -14.05 -8.49 3.99
CA PRO A 97 -14.13 -7.33 4.88
C PRO A 97 -12.93 -7.26 5.82
N ILE A 98 -12.67 -6.07 6.37
CA ILE A 98 -11.66 -5.90 7.41
C ILE A 98 -12.06 -6.73 8.65
N ARG A 99 -11.16 -7.58 9.10
CA ARG A 99 -11.24 -8.28 10.39
C ARG A 99 -10.59 -7.39 11.45
N TRP A 100 -11.42 -6.88 12.35
CA TRP A 100 -11.04 -5.88 13.33
C TRP A 100 -10.49 -6.54 14.59
N PRO A 101 -9.30 -6.13 15.07
CA PRO A 101 -8.83 -6.53 16.39
C PRO A 101 -9.78 -6.05 17.49
N TYR A 102 -9.64 -6.61 18.70
CA TYR A 102 -10.44 -6.15 19.84
C TYR A 102 -10.02 -4.72 20.23
N PRO A 103 -10.95 -3.76 20.29
CA PRO A 103 -10.63 -2.36 20.57
C PRO A 103 -10.42 -2.10 22.06
N ALA A 104 -9.71 -1.02 22.37
CA ALA A 104 -9.71 -0.41 23.69
C ALA A 104 -10.78 0.68 23.83
N LEU A 105 -11.27 0.90 25.06
CA LEU A 105 -12.05 2.08 25.40
C LEU A 105 -11.10 3.27 25.58
N ILE A 106 -11.29 4.31 24.77
CA ILE A 106 -10.48 5.54 24.76
C ILE A 106 -11.39 6.69 25.20
N ARG A 107 -11.03 7.36 26.29
CA ARG A 107 -11.77 8.52 26.79
C ARG A 107 -11.11 9.82 26.39
N VAL A 108 -11.88 10.70 25.74
CA VAL A 108 -11.46 12.05 25.35
C VAL A 108 -12.43 13.03 25.96
N GLY A 109 -12.10 13.62 27.10
CA GLY A 109 -13.04 14.40 27.89
C GLY A 109 -14.28 13.57 28.28
N PRO A 110 -15.51 14.01 27.97
CA PRO A 110 -16.73 13.27 28.27
C PRO A 110 -17.01 12.11 27.29
N LEU A 111 -16.30 12.07 26.14
CA LEU A 111 -16.55 11.10 25.06
C LEU A 111 -15.97 9.73 25.37
N ALA A 112 -16.71 8.69 25.02
CA ALA A 112 -16.27 7.30 25.10
C ALA A 112 -16.12 6.73 23.68
N ASN A 113 -14.88 6.55 23.24
CA ASN A 113 -14.56 6.05 21.92
C ASN A 113 -13.99 4.63 22.00
N TYR A 114 -14.09 3.88 20.91
CA TYR A 114 -13.48 2.57 20.76
C TYR A 114 -12.46 2.62 19.62
N GLY A 115 -11.24 2.20 19.90
CA GLY A 115 -10.16 2.32 18.93
C GLY A 115 -8.85 1.70 19.39
N TYR A 116 -7.76 2.20 18.81
CA TYR A 116 -6.42 1.62 18.93
C TYR A 116 -5.38 2.71 19.15
N SER A 117 -4.40 2.41 20.01
CA SER A 117 -3.19 3.21 20.22
C SER A 117 -1.96 2.32 20.05
N GLY A 118 -0.82 2.91 19.71
CA GLY A 118 0.41 2.18 19.45
C GLY A 118 0.30 1.38 18.15
N ARG A 119 0.58 0.07 18.18
CA ARG A 119 0.53 -0.78 16.99
C ARG A 119 -0.81 -1.52 16.88
N VAL A 120 -1.40 -1.49 15.69
CA VAL A 120 -2.59 -2.27 15.34
C VAL A 120 -2.46 -2.86 13.94
N GLU A 121 -3.04 -4.04 13.74
CA GLU A 121 -3.06 -4.78 12.48
C GLU A 121 -4.50 -5.07 12.07
N HIS A 122 -4.93 -4.47 10.95
CA HIS A 122 -6.25 -4.69 10.36
C HIS A 122 -6.10 -5.75 9.26
N LEU A 123 -6.63 -6.94 9.51
CA LEU A 123 -6.49 -8.06 8.58
C LEU A 123 -7.59 -8.03 7.53
N VAL A 124 -7.21 -8.36 6.29
CA VAL A 124 -8.13 -8.55 5.17
C VAL A 124 -7.71 -9.80 4.42
N GLU A 125 -8.64 -10.72 4.20
CA GLU A 125 -8.38 -11.89 3.38
C GLU A 125 -8.42 -11.51 1.90
N LEU A 126 -7.38 -11.88 1.16
CA LEU A 126 -7.32 -11.79 -0.30
C LEU A 126 -7.55 -13.18 -0.88
N GLN A 127 -8.48 -13.32 -1.81
CA GLN A 127 -8.79 -14.55 -2.50
C GLN A 127 -8.22 -14.54 -3.92
N VAL A 128 -7.38 -15.51 -4.23
CA VAL A 128 -6.84 -15.74 -5.58
C VAL A 128 -7.74 -16.74 -6.32
N PRO A 129 -8.20 -16.45 -7.53
CA PRO A 129 -9.05 -17.38 -8.28
C PRO A 129 -8.29 -18.65 -8.70
N GLU A 130 -9.01 -19.76 -8.85
CA GLU A 130 -8.44 -21.07 -9.23
C GLU A 130 -7.80 -21.05 -10.63
N ASP A 131 -8.34 -20.24 -11.54
CA ASP A 131 -7.88 -20.08 -12.91
C ASP A 131 -6.80 -19.03 -13.09
N TRP A 132 -6.23 -18.51 -11.99
CA TRP A 132 -5.11 -17.56 -12.04
C TRP A 132 -3.90 -18.22 -12.71
N PRO A 133 -3.28 -17.57 -13.73
CA PRO A 133 -2.17 -18.19 -14.46
C PRO A 133 -0.96 -18.42 -13.54
N PRO A 134 -0.48 -19.67 -13.38
CA PRO A 134 0.67 -20.00 -12.57
C PRO A 134 1.92 -19.18 -12.98
N GLY A 135 2.72 -18.75 -12.01
CA GLY A 135 3.91 -17.94 -12.25
C GLY A 135 3.62 -16.47 -12.62
N THR A 136 2.35 -16.08 -12.75
CA THR A 136 1.96 -14.68 -13.01
C THR A 136 1.77 -13.94 -11.69
N ALA A 137 2.63 -12.96 -11.42
CA ALA A 137 2.54 -12.18 -10.20
C ALA A 137 1.23 -11.42 -10.08
N ILE A 138 0.78 -11.19 -8.84
CA ILE A 138 -0.42 -10.42 -8.50
C ILE A 138 0.02 -9.05 -8.01
N ASP A 139 -0.26 -8.00 -8.76
CA ASP A 139 -0.05 -6.61 -8.35
C ASP A 139 -1.28 -6.13 -7.59
N ILE A 140 -1.08 -5.68 -6.36
CA ILE A 140 -2.11 -5.22 -5.45
C ILE A 140 -1.86 -3.75 -5.14
N ALA A 141 -2.89 -2.92 -5.28
CA ALA A 141 -2.88 -1.56 -4.78
C ALA A 141 -4.09 -1.30 -3.89
N ALA A 142 -3.90 -0.46 -2.87
CA ALA A 142 -4.94 -0.01 -1.98
C ALA A 142 -4.74 1.45 -1.62
N ASP A 143 -5.83 2.22 -1.66
CA ASP A 143 -5.89 3.55 -1.07
C ASP A 143 -6.59 3.43 0.29
N ALA A 144 -5.94 3.88 1.36
CA ALA A 144 -6.50 3.88 2.70
C ALA A 144 -6.69 5.32 3.21
N SER A 145 -7.76 5.53 3.98
CA SER A 145 -8.01 6.76 4.72
C SER A 145 -8.37 6.43 6.15
N TRP A 146 -7.93 7.25 7.09
CA TRP A 146 -8.22 7.09 8.52
C TRP A 146 -8.26 8.44 9.23
N LEU A 147 -8.95 8.49 10.36
CA LEU A 147 -8.81 9.56 11.33
C LEU A 147 -7.83 9.14 12.42
N VAL A 148 -6.91 10.03 12.76
CA VAL A 148 -6.04 9.90 13.92
C VAL A 148 -6.25 11.09 14.84
N CYS A 149 -6.48 10.83 16.12
CA CYS A 149 -6.93 11.84 17.08
C CYS A 149 -6.12 11.80 18.37
N GLU A 150 -5.95 12.98 18.98
CA GLU A 150 -5.54 13.17 20.36
C GLU A 150 -6.61 14.02 21.07
N THR A 151 -6.52 15.36 20.98
CA THR A 151 -7.56 16.32 21.38
C THR A 151 -8.40 16.79 20.19
N HIS A 152 -7.87 16.71 19.02
CA HIS A 152 -8.53 16.98 17.73
C HIS A 152 -8.17 15.86 16.75
N CYS A 153 -9.00 15.72 15.73
CA CYS A 153 -8.85 14.67 14.73
C CYS A 153 -8.23 15.21 13.43
N ILE A 154 -7.25 14.50 12.91
CA ILE A 154 -6.59 14.79 11.63
C ILE A 154 -6.93 13.66 10.66
N PRO A 155 -7.52 13.96 9.51
CA PRO A 155 -7.68 12.98 8.44
C PRO A 155 -6.32 12.74 7.78
N GLU A 156 -5.92 11.48 7.74
CA GLU A 156 -4.71 11.04 7.05
C GLU A 156 -5.06 9.97 6.03
N HIS A 157 -4.19 9.76 5.07
CA HIS A 157 -4.37 8.78 4.01
C HIS A 157 -3.04 8.24 3.50
N GLY A 158 -3.09 7.09 2.85
CA GLY A 158 -1.93 6.47 2.25
C GLY A 158 -2.30 5.60 1.06
N ARG A 159 -1.37 5.48 0.11
CA ARG A 159 -1.46 4.55 -1.00
C ARG A 159 -0.41 3.47 -0.85
N PHE A 160 -0.83 2.23 -0.94
CA PHE A 160 -0.01 1.05 -0.77
C PHE A 160 0.04 0.25 -2.07
N GLN A 161 1.21 -0.29 -2.38
CA GLN A 161 1.41 -1.17 -3.52
C GLN A 161 2.33 -2.30 -3.08
N LEU A 162 1.93 -3.54 -3.33
CA LEU A 162 2.76 -4.71 -3.12
C LEU A 162 2.49 -5.73 -4.24
N ARG A 163 3.37 -6.69 -4.35
CA ARG A 163 3.28 -7.79 -5.31
C ARG A 163 3.33 -9.12 -4.58
N LEU A 164 2.51 -10.08 -5.01
CA LEU A 164 2.63 -11.47 -4.61
C LEU A 164 3.17 -12.29 -5.79
N ALA A 165 4.12 -13.17 -5.51
CA ALA A 165 4.50 -14.20 -6.44
C ALA A 165 3.42 -15.29 -6.45
N THR A 166 3.24 -15.96 -7.59
CA THR A 166 2.42 -17.17 -7.62
C THR A 166 3.30 -18.38 -7.95
N SER A 167 3.13 -19.45 -7.18
CA SER A 167 3.80 -20.73 -7.48
C SER A 167 3.30 -21.29 -8.80
N ALA A 168 4.19 -21.92 -9.55
CA ALA A 168 3.79 -22.84 -10.59
C ALA A 168 3.03 -23.96 -9.90
N SER A 169 1.75 -24.19 -10.31
CA SER A 169 0.82 -25.20 -9.81
C SER A 169 1.45 -26.33 -8.97
N ALA A 170 0.93 -26.54 -7.76
CA ALA A 170 1.08 -27.82 -7.07
C ALA A 170 0.21 -28.86 -7.76
N SER A 171 0.45 -29.16 -9.04
CA SER A 171 -0.05 -30.33 -9.75
C SER A 171 1.09 -31.33 -9.87
N ASP A 172 0.83 -32.53 -9.35
CA ASP A 172 1.59 -33.76 -9.53
C ASP A 172 2.75 -34.05 -8.56
N GLU A 173 2.42 -34.18 -7.26
CA GLU A 173 3.09 -35.17 -6.43
C GLU A 173 2.07 -36.05 -5.72
N VAL A 174 1.34 -36.85 -6.51
CA VAL A 174 0.71 -38.09 -6.05
C VAL A 174 1.12 -39.17 -7.03
N SER A 175 2.19 -39.85 -6.72
CA SER A 175 2.51 -41.18 -7.24
C SER A 175 2.74 -42.11 -6.10
#